data_03db8742a514bbcaf04dc4cecbec0cce
#
_entry.id   03db8742a514bbcaf04dc4cecbec0cce
#
_cell.length_a   1.000
_cell.length_b   1.000
_cell.length_c   1.000
_cell.angle_alpha   90.00
_cell.angle_beta   90.00
_cell.angle_gamma   90.00
#
_symmetry.space_group_name_H-M   'P 1'
#
loop_
_entity.id
_entity.type
_entity.pdbx_description
1 polymer ?
#
loop_
_entity_poly.entity_id
_entity_poly.type
_entity_poly.pdbx_seq_one_letter_code
_entity_poly.pdbx_strand_id
1 'polypeptide(L)'
;DLVVGTGGYVSGPILRKAAQLGIKTVSHESNAFPGVTTKLLSRYVDEILLAVPEAKKYLDPKCKEVVVGNPVRESIVYADRQKAREKLAVGDKICIVSFGGSQGAHRLNQAMADLMAWHTKKGSEFEGKIHHIHATGKYGVEDFPQMLREKGANFEQNPNVDIREYINDMDDCLAAADLVICRAGASTLSELEAAGRASILIPSPNVAENHQYHNGMVLVNNNAAVLIEEKNLTGESLCKAVEELVSQPQKLLS
;
A
#
# COMPACT_ATOMS: atom_id res chain seq x y z
N ASP A 1 -1.85 -35.32 6.51
CA ASP A 1 -1.49 -34.48 5.37
C ASP A 1 -2.41 -33.26 5.33
N LEU A 2 -1.92 -32.14 4.84
CA LEU A 2 -2.63 -30.85 4.69
C LEU A 2 -2.22 -30.21 3.36
N VAL A 3 -3.19 -29.70 2.60
CA VAL A 3 -2.94 -28.88 1.42
C VAL A 3 -3.37 -27.44 1.69
N VAL A 4 -2.45 -26.51 1.53
CA VAL A 4 -2.67 -25.07 1.74
C VAL A 4 -2.60 -24.33 0.42
N GLY A 5 -3.59 -23.50 0.12
CA GLY A 5 -3.61 -22.57 -1.01
C GLY A 5 -3.62 -21.12 -0.54
N THR A 6 -2.85 -20.29 -1.22
CA THR A 6 -2.72 -18.85 -0.90
C THR A 6 -3.31 -17.94 -1.97
N GLY A 7 -4.33 -18.44 -2.69
CA GLY A 7 -5.00 -17.70 -3.75
C GLY A 7 -4.46 -18.01 -5.16
N GLY A 8 -4.94 -17.23 -6.12
CA GLY A 8 -4.66 -17.43 -7.53
C GLY A 8 -5.42 -18.60 -8.15
N TYR A 9 -5.50 -18.63 -9.49
CA TYR A 9 -6.28 -19.65 -10.21
C TYR A 9 -5.73 -21.08 -10.05
N VAL A 10 -4.42 -21.22 -9.83
CA VAL A 10 -3.73 -22.51 -9.66
C VAL A 10 -4.18 -23.24 -8.40
N SER A 11 -4.51 -22.51 -7.34
CA SER A 11 -5.02 -23.10 -6.08
C SER A 11 -6.34 -23.84 -6.27
N GLY A 12 -7.17 -23.40 -7.22
CA GLY A 12 -8.51 -23.94 -7.43
C GLY A 12 -8.56 -25.44 -7.71
N PRO A 13 -7.96 -25.94 -8.81
CA PRO A 13 -7.96 -27.35 -9.16
C PRO A 13 -7.29 -28.23 -8.11
N ILE A 14 -6.18 -27.75 -7.52
CA ILE A 14 -5.40 -28.52 -6.55
C ILE A 14 -6.19 -28.72 -5.25
N LEU A 15 -6.70 -27.65 -4.64
CA LEU A 15 -7.48 -27.73 -3.41
C LEU A 15 -8.78 -28.50 -3.60
N ARG A 16 -9.47 -28.28 -4.73
CA ARG A 16 -10.68 -29.04 -5.06
C ARG A 16 -10.39 -30.54 -5.17
N LYS A 17 -9.29 -30.93 -5.82
CA LYS A 17 -8.91 -32.33 -5.93
C LYS A 17 -8.50 -32.93 -4.61
N ALA A 18 -7.76 -32.21 -3.79
CA ALA A 18 -7.39 -32.64 -2.43
C ALA A 18 -8.62 -32.89 -1.57
N ALA A 19 -9.58 -31.97 -1.57
CA ALA A 19 -10.86 -32.11 -0.86
C ALA A 19 -11.64 -33.35 -1.32
N GLN A 20 -11.69 -33.63 -2.64
CA GLN A 20 -12.32 -34.83 -3.20
C GLN A 20 -11.63 -36.13 -2.74
N LEU A 21 -10.34 -36.09 -2.47
CA LEU A 21 -9.56 -37.23 -1.98
C LEU A 21 -9.60 -37.35 -0.45
N GLY A 22 -10.36 -36.50 0.26
CA GLY A 22 -10.45 -36.54 1.72
C GLY A 22 -9.19 -35.98 2.41
N ILE A 23 -8.30 -35.31 1.70
CA ILE A 23 -7.13 -34.64 2.28
C ILE A 23 -7.57 -33.31 2.86
N LYS A 24 -7.11 -32.97 4.06
CA LYS A 24 -7.41 -31.69 4.70
C LYS A 24 -6.93 -30.50 3.85
N THR A 25 -7.78 -29.48 3.76
CA THR A 25 -7.59 -28.33 2.86
C THR A 25 -7.82 -27.02 3.58
N VAL A 26 -6.90 -26.08 3.39
CA VAL A 26 -7.00 -24.71 3.89
C VAL A 26 -6.70 -23.74 2.73
N SER A 27 -7.50 -22.68 2.60
CA SER A 27 -7.24 -21.61 1.65
C SER A 27 -7.10 -20.28 2.39
N HIS A 28 -6.12 -19.46 2.04
CA HIS A 28 -5.99 -18.09 2.55
C HIS A 28 -6.48 -17.09 1.51
N GLU A 29 -7.29 -16.11 1.95
CA GLU A 29 -7.74 -14.99 1.15
C GLU A 29 -7.21 -13.68 1.72
N SER A 30 -6.40 -13.01 0.93
CA SER A 30 -5.72 -11.77 1.33
C SER A 30 -6.56 -10.52 1.15
N ASN A 31 -7.59 -10.55 0.29
CA ASN A 31 -8.35 -9.38 -0.11
C ASN A 31 -9.70 -9.27 0.60
N ALA A 32 -10.18 -8.05 0.77
CA ALA A 32 -11.53 -7.78 1.29
C ALA A 32 -12.62 -8.22 0.31
N PHE A 33 -12.30 -8.26 -0.99
CA PHE A 33 -13.15 -8.83 -2.03
C PHE A 33 -12.48 -10.10 -2.57
N PRO A 34 -12.97 -11.30 -2.17
CA PRO A 34 -12.35 -12.56 -2.55
C PRO A 34 -12.35 -12.79 -4.06
N GLY A 35 -11.26 -13.35 -4.55
CA GLY A 35 -11.17 -13.77 -5.94
C GLY A 35 -12.16 -14.91 -6.29
N VAL A 36 -12.46 -15.08 -7.57
CA VAL A 36 -13.39 -16.11 -8.08
C VAL A 36 -13.00 -17.51 -7.57
N THR A 37 -11.69 -17.80 -7.56
CA THR A 37 -11.18 -19.09 -7.07
C THR A 37 -11.56 -19.34 -5.61
N THR A 38 -11.36 -18.36 -4.73
CA THR A 38 -11.69 -18.47 -3.31
C THR A 38 -13.20 -18.65 -3.10
N LYS A 39 -14.03 -17.87 -3.83
CA LYS A 39 -15.49 -18.01 -3.80
C LYS A 39 -15.96 -19.42 -4.20
N LEU A 40 -15.35 -20.00 -5.23
CA LEU A 40 -15.67 -21.36 -5.64
C LEU A 40 -15.18 -22.41 -4.64
N LEU A 41 -13.96 -22.23 -4.11
CA LEU A 41 -13.37 -23.15 -3.15
C LEU A 41 -14.09 -23.16 -1.80
N SER A 42 -14.78 -22.07 -1.43
CA SER A 42 -15.52 -22.00 -0.17
C SER A 42 -16.57 -23.10 0.04
N ARG A 43 -16.96 -23.77 -1.05
CA ARG A 43 -17.90 -24.93 -1.02
C ARG A 43 -17.23 -26.27 -0.81
N TYR A 44 -15.91 -26.33 -0.88
CA TYR A 44 -15.19 -27.60 -0.96
C TYR A 44 -14.09 -27.77 0.09
N VAL A 45 -13.43 -26.67 0.45
CA VAL A 45 -12.31 -26.71 1.41
C VAL A 45 -12.80 -26.83 2.86
N ASP A 46 -11.97 -27.40 3.72
CA ASP A 46 -12.29 -27.56 5.14
C ASP A 46 -12.34 -26.21 5.86
N GLU A 47 -11.46 -25.27 5.50
CA GLU A 47 -11.38 -23.97 6.18
C GLU A 47 -10.80 -22.89 5.26
N ILE A 48 -11.30 -21.65 5.40
CA ILE A 48 -10.74 -20.46 4.75
C ILE A 48 -10.24 -19.48 5.80
N LEU A 49 -8.96 -19.12 5.69
CA LEU A 49 -8.34 -18.07 6.48
C LEU A 49 -8.53 -16.75 5.78
N LEU A 50 -9.12 -15.78 6.45
CA LEU A 50 -9.41 -14.45 5.91
C LEU A 50 -8.45 -13.41 6.47
N ALA A 51 -7.94 -12.54 5.61
CA ALA A 51 -7.19 -11.39 6.07
C ALA A 51 -8.08 -10.38 6.79
N VAL A 52 -9.30 -10.16 6.28
CA VAL A 52 -10.28 -9.21 6.84
C VAL A 52 -11.69 -9.80 6.87
N PRO A 53 -12.52 -9.43 7.85
CA PRO A 53 -13.87 -10.00 8.03
C PRO A 53 -14.83 -9.67 6.89
N GLU A 54 -14.60 -8.58 6.15
CA GLU A 54 -15.44 -8.12 5.03
C GLU A 54 -15.51 -9.15 3.90
N ALA A 55 -14.53 -10.03 3.78
CA ALA A 55 -14.51 -11.08 2.77
C ALA A 55 -15.58 -12.15 3.01
N LYS A 56 -15.97 -12.38 4.26
CA LYS A 56 -16.92 -13.43 4.67
C LYS A 56 -18.24 -13.40 3.89
N LYS A 57 -18.81 -12.22 3.66
CA LYS A 57 -20.14 -12.04 2.99
C LYS A 57 -20.19 -12.56 1.56
N TYR A 58 -19.05 -12.87 0.95
CA TYR A 58 -18.95 -13.35 -0.42
C TYR A 58 -18.72 -14.87 -0.52
N LEU A 59 -18.54 -15.55 0.61
CA LEU A 59 -18.30 -16.98 0.67
C LEU A 59 -19.59 -17.77 0.82
N ASP A 60 -19.51 -19.08 0.60
CA ASP A 60 -20.63 -19.97 0.88
C ASP A 60 -21.00 -19.90 2.37
N PRO A 61 -22.29 -19.78 2.73
CA PRO A 61 -22.71 -19.67 4.13
C PRO A 61 -22.34 -20.87 5.03
N LYS A 62 -22.01 -22.00 4.41
CA LYS A 62 -21.56 -23.22 5.14
C LYS A 62 -20.05 -23.30 5.28
N CYS A 63 -19.33 -22.36 4.67
CA CYS A 63 -17.87 -22.32 4.76
C CYS A 63 -17.43 -22.06 6.20
N LYS A 64 -16.47 -22.84 6.67
CA LYS A 64 -15.78 -22.54 7.91
C LYS A 64 -14.69 -21.52 7.61
N GLU A 65 -14.77 -20.36 8.22
CA GLU A 65 -13.81 -19.29 8.05
C GLU A 65 -13.26 -18.80 9.40
N VAL A 66 -12.00 -18.34 9.37
CA VAL A 66 -11.32 -17.71 10.51
C VAL A 66 -10.60 -16.45 10.03
N VAL A 67 -10.78 -15.34 10.73
CA VAL A 67 -10.04 -14.11 10.46
C VAL A 67 -8.68 -14.19 11.15
N VAL A 68 -7.60 -14.14 10.36
CA VAL A 68 -6.21 -14.31 10.83
C VAL A 68 -5.28 -13.17 10.43
N GLY A 69 -5.73 -12.27 9.56
CA GLY A 69 -4.87 -11.25 8.94
C GLY A 69 -4.03 -11.78 7.77
N ASN A 70 -3.22 -10.90 7.18
CA ASN A 70 -2.14 -11.26 6.28
C ASN A 70 -0.83 -11.44 7.04
N PRO A 71 0.09 -12.30 6.59
CA PRO A 71 1.43 -12.35 7.14
C PRO A 71 2.16 -11.01 6.93
N VAL A 72 2.70 -10.45 7.99
CA VAL A 72 3.54 -9.25 7.95
C VAL A 72 4.94 -9.61 8.44
N ARG A 73 5.97 -9.03 7.84
CA ARG A 73 7.36 -9.27 8.22
C ARG A 73 7.61 -8.73 9.63
N GLU A 74 8.28 -9.51 10.47
CA GLU A 74 8.65 -9.10 11.82
C GLU A 74 9.49 -7.81 11.83
N SER A 75 10.33 -7.61 10.83
CA SER A 75 11.14 -6.39 10.69
C SER A 75 10.29 -5.11 10.56
N ILE A 76 9.06 -5.20 10.04
CA ILE A 76 8.12 -4.06 10.00
C ILE A 76 7.45 -3.86 11.35
N VAL A 77 7.00 -4.95 11.98
CA VAL A 77 6.27 -4.90 13.26
C VAL A 77 7.13 -4.33 14.38
N TYR A 78 8.42 -4.69 14.40
CA TYR A 78 9.37 -4.28 15.47
C TYR A 78 10.35 -3.19 15.05
N ALA A 79 10.13 -2.53 13.90
CA ALA A 79 10.99 -1.45 13.44
C ALA A 79 10.99 -0.26 14.43
N ASP A 80 12.17 0.22 14.74
CA ASP A 80 12.37 1.36 15.63
C ASP A 80 12.32 2.66 14.83
N ARG A 81 11.31 3.49 15.09
CA ARG A 81 11.09 4.74 14.38
C ARG A 81 12.26 5.71 14.50
N GLN A 82 12.84 5.85 15.69
CA GLN A 82 13.94 6.80 15.89
C GLN A 82 15.18 6.38 15.12
N LYS A 83 15.57 5.11 15.22
CA LYS A 83 16.71 4.56 14.46
C LYS A 83 16.50 4.66 12.96
N ALA A 84 15.27 4.39 12.48
CA ALA A 84 14.91 4.51 11.07
C ALA A 84 15.07 5.95 10.58
N ARG A 85 14.57 6.94 11.34
CA ARG A 85 14.70 8.37 11.00
C ARG A 85 16.13 8.86 11.00
N GLU A 86 16.95 8.38 11.94
CA GLU A 86 18.39 8.66 11.97
C GLU A 86 19.10 8.07 10.73
N LYS A 87 18.84 6.80 10.43
CA LYS A 87 19.42 6.09 9.27
C LYS A 87 19.08 6.74 7.93
N LEU A 88 17.83 7.20 7.79
CA LEU A 88 17.31 7.85 6.58
C LEU A 88 17.52 9.38 6.56
N ALA A 89 18.21 9.93 7.55
CA ALA A 89 18.50 11.37 7.68
C ALA A 89 17.24 12.27 7.63
N VAL A 90 16.11 11.77 8.10
CA VAL A 90 14.84 12.49 8.11
C VAL A 90 14.85 13.68 9.09
N GLY A 91 15.44 13.49 10.27
CA GLY A 91 15.42 14.48 11.36
C GLY A 91 13.99 14.73 11.84
N ASP A 92 13.65 15.99 12.10
CA ASP A 92 12.31 16.40 12.61
C ASP A 92 11.31 16.73 11.48
N LYS A 93 11.66 16.46 10.23
CA LYS A 93 10.81 16.75 9.07
C LYS A 93 9.66 15.77 8.95
N ILE A 94 8.58 16.18 8.31
CA ILE A 94 7.50 15.28 7.90
C ILE A 94 8.08 14.30 6.87
N CYS A 95 8.01 13.00 7.16
CA CYS A 95 8.49 11.95 6.26
C CYS A 95 7.34 11.42 5.41
N ILE A 96 7.41 11.66 4.11
CA ILE A 96 6.49 11.07 3.13
C ILE A 96 7.20 9.91 2.43
N VAL A 97 6.59 8.74 2.41
CA VAL A 97 7.06 7.57 1.64
C VAL A 97 6.04 7.26 0.57
N SER A 98 6.48 7.17 -0.68
CA SER A 98 5.56 6.92 -1.80
C SER A 98 6.07 5.87 -2.77
N PHE A 99 5.17 5.00 -3.27
CA PHE A 99 5.51 3.95 -4.22
C PHE A 99 4.30 3.39 -4.96
N GLY A 100 4.52 2.97 -6.21
CA GLY A 100 3.50 2.39 -7.08
C GLY A 100 3.58 0.87 -7.28
N GLY A 101 4.41 0.18 -6.49
CA GLY A 101 4.76 -1.23 -6.65
C GLY A 101 6.04 -1.41 -7.50
N SER A 102 6.53 -2.66 -7.62
CA SER A 102 7.84 -2.99 -8.23
C SER A 102 7.98 -2.55 -9.69
N GLN A 103 6.90 -2.56 -10.45
CA GLN A 103 6.90 -2.10 -11.85
C GLN A 103 6.74 -0.58 -11.96
N GLY A 104 6.25 0.07 -10.90
CA GLY A 104 5.85 1.46 -10.92
C GLY A 104 4.42 1.69 -11.41
N ALA A 105 3.96 2.92 -11.32
CA ALA A 105 2.65 3.35 -11.78
C ALA A 105 2.76 4.75 -12.38
N HIS A 106 2.70 4.85 -13.70
CA HIS A 106 3.00 6.09 -14.43
C HIS A 106 2.17 7.30 -13.94
N ARG A 107 0.84 7.14 -13.80
CA ARG A 107 -0.02 8.22 -13.27
C ARG A 107 0.30 8.62 -11.83
N LEU A 108 0.67 7.65 -11.00
CA LEU A 108 1.13 7.94 -9.65
C LEU A 108 2.45 8.70 -9.68
N ASN A 109 3.41 8.28 -10.50
CA ASN A 109 4.68 8.99 -10.66
C ASN A 109 4.45 10.44 -11.14
N GLN A 110 3.56 10.67 -12.11
CA GLN A 110 3.22 12.03 -12.54
C GLN A 110 2.69 12.89 -11.37
N ALA A 111 1.76 12.36 -10.57
CA ALA A 111 1.23 13.07 -9.42
C ALA A 111 2.28 13.28 -8.32
N MET A 112 3.22 12.34 -8.15
CA MET A 112 4.35 12.51 -7.23
C MET A 112 5.32 13.61 -7.70
N ALA A 113 5.54 13.74 -9.01
CA ALA A 113 6.36 14.83 -9.55
C ALA A 113 5.71 16.19 -9.26
N ASP A 114 4.39 16.32 -9.41
CA ASP A 114 3.65 17.53 -9.03
C ASP A 114 3.75 17.82 -7.52
N LEU A 115 3.60 16.79 -6.68
CA LEU A 115 3.71 16.90 -5.22
C LEU A 115 5.13 17.32 -4.79
N MET A 116 6.16 16.74 -5.40
CA MET A 116 7.55 17.15 -5.13
C MET A 116 7.81 18.59 -5.56
N ALA A 117 7.33 19.01 -6.73
CA ALA A 117 7.43 20.39 -7.16
C ALA A 117 6.76 21.35 -6.18
N TRP A 118 5.58 20.98 -5.66
CA TRP A 118 4.83 21.78 -4.68
C TRP A 118 5.60 21.98 -3.37
N HIS A 119 6.08 20.91 -2.71
CA HIS A 119 6.73 21.06 -1.41
C HIS A 119 8.20 21.49 -1.48
N THR A 120 8.88 21.33 -2.63
CA THR A 120 10.26 21.79 -2.81
C THR A 120 10.36 23.20 -3.41
N LYS A 121 9.20 23.81 -3.75
CA LYS A 121 9.17 25.16 -4.32
C LYS A 121 9.76 26.17 -3.36
N LYS A 122 10.73 26.95 -3.84
CA LYS A 122 11.38 28.01 -3.06
C LYS A 122 10.36 29.03 -2.55
N GLY A 123 10.41 29.32 -1.25
CA GLY A 123 9.48 30.24 -0.59
C GLY A 123 8.10 29.64 -0.29
N SER A 124 7.88 28.35 -0.54
CA SER A 124 6.64 27.68 -0.10
C SER A 124 6.66 27.45 1.42
N GLU A 125 5.46 27.30 2.00
CA GLU A 125 5.32 26.98 3.44
C GLU A 125 6.02 25.66 3.83
N PHE A 126 6.12 24.72 2.89
CA PHE A 126 6.67 23.39 3.10
C PHE A 126 8.14 23.24 2.71
N GLU A 127 8.77 24.31 2.19
CA GLU A 127 10.18 24.28 1.82
C GLU A 127 11.06 23.81 3.00
N GLY A 128 11.78 22.71 2.81
CA GLY A 128 12.66 22.11 3.81
C GLY A 128 11.96 21.40 4.97
N LYS A 129 10.63 21.40 5.04
CA LYS A 129 9.86 20.74 6.12
C LYS A 129 9.47 19.29 5.82
N ILE A 130 9.53 18.87 4.56
CA ILE A 130 9.18 17.52 4.13
C ILE A 130 10.43 16.79 3.64
N HIS A 131 10.62 15.57 4.12
CA HIS A 131 11.55 14.59 3.58
C HIS A 131 10.74 13.56 2.80
N HIS A 132 10.98 13.45 1.49
CA HIS A 132 10.18 12.61 0.60
C HIS A 132 11.02 11.49 -0.02
N ILE A 133 10.69 10.25 0.31
CA ILE A 133 11.27 9.04 -0.27
C ILE A 133 10.28 8.49 -1.29
N HIS A 134 10.69 8.38 -2.55
CA HIS A 134 9.83 7.89 -3.63
C HIS A 134 10.48 6.75 -4.41
N ALA A 135 9.74 5.63 -4.56
CA ALA A 135 10.12 4.57 -5.47
C ALA A 135 9.33 4.66 -6.77
N THR A 136 10.03 4.94 -7.85
CA THR A 136 9.46 5.10 -9.20
C THR A 136 8.98 3.80 -9.82
N GLY A 137 9.54 2.67 -9.36
CA GLY A 137 9.44 1.36 -10.01
C GLY A 137 10.27 1.26 -11.28
N LYS A 138 10.45 0.04 -11.73
CA LYS A 138 11.32 -0.30 -12.87
C LYS A 138 11.06 0.54 -14.13
N TYR A 139 9.79 0.77 -14.48
CA TYR A 139 9.43 1.51 -15.69
C TYR A 139 9.44 3.02 -15.53
N GLY A 140 9.59 3.52 -14.30
CA GLY A 140 9.60 4.96 -14.04
C GLY A 140 10.98 5.56 -13.83
N VAL A 141 12.01 4.73 -13.62
CA VAL A 141 13.33 5.19 -13.19
C VAL A 141 14.01 6.16 -14.17
N GLU A 142 13.85 5.94 -15.45
CA GLU A 142 14.45 6.79 -16.49
C GLU A 142 13.66 8.08 -16.72
N ASP A 143 12.34 8.02 -16.69
CA ASP A 143 11.44 9.15 -17.02
C ASP A 143 11.22 10.10 -15.85
N PHE A 144 11.25 9.62 -14.62
CA PHE A 144 10.85 10.38 -13.44
C PHE A 144 11.70 11.64 -13.20
N PRO A 145 13.04 11.61 -13.35
CA PRO A 145 13.87 12.82 -13.24
C PRO A 145 13.50 13.90 -14.28
N GLN A 146 13.10 13.49 -15.47
CA GLN A 146 12.62 14.41 -16.50
C GLN A 146 11.29 15.04 -16.09
N MET A 147 10.34 14.26 -15.58
CA MET A 147 9.06 14.78 -15.07
C MET A 147 9.30 15.83 -13.97
N LEU A 148 10.24 15.60 -13.06
CA LEU A 148 10.58 16.55 -12.00
C LEU A 148 11.12 17.88 -12.54
N ARG A 149 12.01 17.83 -13.55
CA ARG A 149 12.54 19.04 -14.20
C ARG A 149 11.44 19.83 -14.89
N GLU A 150 10.55 19.16 -15.62
CA GLU A 150 9.41 19.78 -16.32
C GLU A 150 8.43 20.45 -15.35
N LYS A 151 8.27 19.90 -14.14
CA LYS A 151 7.46 20.48 -13.08
C LYS A 151 8.19 21.55 -12.25
N GLY A 152 9.48 21.74 -12.46
CA GLY A 152 10.29 22.70 -11.73
C GLY A 152 10.57 22.30 -10.28
N ALA A 153 10.57 21.00 -9.98
CA ALA A 153 10.92 20.50 -8.65
C ALA A 153 12.40 20.74 -8.33
N ASN A 154 12.67 21.21 -7.13
CA ASN A 154 14.04 21.33 -6.62
C ASN A 154 14.44 20.00 -5.97
N PHE A 155 14.99 19.08 -6.76
CA PHE A 155 15.35 17.72 -6.30
C PHE A 155 16.84 17.42 -6.44
N GLU A 156 17.52 18.02 -7.42
CA GLU A 156 18.95 17.79 -7.63
C GLU A 156 19.74 18.35 -6.44
N GLN A 157 20.57 17.50 -5.82
CA GLN A 157 21.32 17.82 -4.59
C GLN A 157 20.45 18.26 -3.39
N ASN A 158 19.13 18.06 -3.43
CA ASN A 158 18.24 18.33 -2.31
C ASN A 158 18.24 17.13 -1.33
N PRO A 159 18.82 17.27 -0.10
CA PRO A 159 18.90 16.16 0.84
C PRO A 159 17.54 15.67 1.37
N ASN A 160 16.49 16.40 1.06
CA ASN A 160 15.11 16.06 1.50
C ASN A 160 14.32 15.31 0.41
N VAL A 161 14.94 14.99 -0.72
CA VAL A 161 14.31 14.24 -1.82
C VAL A 161 15.16 13.02 -2.13
N ASP A 162 14.62 11.85 -1.84
CA ASP A 162 15.26 10.55 -2.07
C ASP A 162 14.45 9.78 -3.13
N ILE A 163 15.02 9.66 -4.32
CA ILE A 163 14.39 8.98 -5.46
C ILE A 163 15.09 7.66 -5.68
N ARG A 164 14.32 6.58 -5.66
CA ARG A 164 14.79 5.21 -5.81
C ARG A 164 14.02 4.49 -6.93
N GLU A 165 14.63 3.49 -7.55
CA GLU A 165 13.89 2.56 -8.39
C GLU A 165 12.98 1.67 -7.51
N TYR A 166 13.52 1.16 -6.41
CA TYR A 166 12.84 0.26 -5.48
C TYR A 166 13.28 0.53 -4.03
N ILE A 167 12.37 0.32 -3.08
CA ILE A 167 12.66 0.42 -1.64
C ILE A 167 13.00 -0.97 -1.13
N ASN A 168 14.29 -1.22 -0.83
CA ASN A 168 14.76 -2.49 -0.28
C ASN A 168 14.63 -2.54 1.26
N ASP A 169 14.66 -1.40 1.91
CA ASP A 169 14.59 -1.17 3.34
C ASP A 169 13.19 -0.64 3.73
N MET A 170 12.14 -1.33 3.27
CA MET A 170 10.75 -0.91 3.47
C MET A 170 10.38 -0.81 4.96
N ASP A 171 10.95 -1.64 5.81
CA ASP A 171 10.80 -1.62 7.26
C ASP A 171 11.27 -0.28 7.86
N ASP A 172 12.46 0.19 7.49
CA ASP A 172 12.97 1.50 7.92
C ASP A 172 12.10 2.64 7.33
N CYS A 173 11.75 2.55 6.04
CA CYS A 173 10.94 3.58 5.40
C CYS A 173 9.55 3.69 6.05
N LEU A 174 8.86 2.58 6.30
CA LEU A 174 7.57 2.58 6.98
C LEU A 174 7.70 3.05 8.44
N ALA A 175 8.74 2.63 9.15
CA ALA A 175 8.98 3.09 10.52
C ALA A 175 9.20 4.61 10.60
N ALA A 176 9.96 5.18 9.67
CA ALA A 176 10.25 6.61 9.60
C ALA A 176 9.07 7.46 9.15
N ALA A 177 8.17 6.90 8.33
CA ALA A 177 7.09 7.62 7.67
C ALA A 177 6.11 8.28 8.64
N ASP A 178 5.64 9.47 8.30
CA ASP A 178 4.46 10.13 8.85
C ASP A 178 3.25 9.90 7.94
N LEU A 179 3.47 9.84 6.62
CA LEU A 179 2.45 9.61 5.63
C LEU A 179 2.98 8.67 4.53
N VAL A 180 2.18 7.69 4.15
CA VAL A 180 2.50 6.79 3.05
C VAL A 180 1.50 6.99 1.90
N ILE A 181 2.01 7.11 0.66
CA ILE A 181 1.19 7.26 -0.54
C ILE A 181 1.47 6.07 -1.45
N CYS A 182 0.48 5.18 -1.64
CA CYS A 182 0.74 3.93 -2.36
C CYS A 182 -0.50 3.32 -3.01
N ARG A 183 -0.29 2.23 -3.74
CA ARG A 183 -1.37 1.34 -4.20
C ARG A 183 -1.99 0.58 -3.03
N ALA A 184 -3.28 0.20 -3.17
CA ALA A 184 -4.02 -0.51 -2.13
C ALA A 184 -3.93 -2.05 -2.28
N GLY A 185 -2.72 -2.57 -2.45
CA GLY A 185 -2.45 -4.01 -2.44
C GLY A 185 -2.63 -4.59 -1.03
N ALA A 186 -3.22 -5.77 -0.92
CA ALA A 186 -3.56 -6.37 0.38
C ALA A 186 -2.37 -6.48 1.34
N SER A 187 -1.21 -6.95 0.87
CA SER A 187 0.01 -7.07 1.70
C SER A 187 0.51 -5.70 2.16
N THR A 188 0.48 -4.69 1.27
CA THR A 188 0.89 -3.33 1.61
C THR A 188 0.00 -2.74 2.71
N LEU A 189 -1.34 -2.92 2.61
CA LEU A 189 -2.25 -2.42 3.63
C LEU A 189 -1.98 -3.07 4.99
N SER A 190 -1.74 -4.38 5.02
CA SER A 190 -1.40 -5.07 6.27
C SER A 190 -0.06 -4.61 6.87
N GLU A 191 0.91 -4.26 6.02
CA GLU A 191 2.17 -3.65 6.46
C GLU A 191 1.95 -2.23 7.03
N LEU A 192 1.06 -1.43 6.41
CA LEU A 192 0.70 -0.09 6.91
C LEU A 192 -0.04 -0.15 8.25
N GLU A 193 -0.99 -1.07 8.38
CA GLU A 193 -1.72 -1.33 9.64
C GLU A 193 -0.77 -1.75 10.75
N ALA A 194 0.13 -2.70 10.47
CA ALA A 194 1.12 -3.16 11.44
C ALA A 194 2.12 -2.08 11.85
N ALA A 195 2.50 -1.21 10.93
CA ALA A 195 3.37 -0.06 11.21
C ALA A 195 2.63 1.12 11.83
N GLY A 196 1.29 1.14 11.84
CA GLY A 196 0.47 2.26 12.32
C GLY A 196 0.70 3.55 11.52
N ARG A 197 0.63 3.47 10.17
CA ARG A 197 0.93 4.63 9.30
C ARG A 197 -0.31 5.17 8.61
N ALA A 198 -0.51 6.49 8.76
CA ALA A 198 -1.50 7.21 7.96
C ALA A 198 -1.20 7.07 6.47
N SER A 199 -2.23 6.93 5.63
CA SER A 199 -2.00 6.68 4.22
C SER A 199 -2.97 7.38 3.28
N ILE A 200 -2.48 7.74 2.09
CA ILE A 200 -3.28 8.08 0.92
C ILE A 200 -3.18 6.91 -0.05
N LEU A 201 -4.30 6.25 -0.27
CA LEU A 201 -4.40 5.06 -1.10
C LEU A 201 -4.88 5.41 -2.50
N ILE A 202 -4.16 4.91 -3.49
CA ILE A 202 -4.48 5.10 -4.91
C ILE A 202 -4.67 3.72 -5.54
N PRO A 203 -5.90 3.16 -5.50
CA PRO A 203 -6.17 1.85 -6.05
C PRO A 203 -5.82 1.76 -7.53
N SER A 204 -5.20 0.65 -7.94
CA SER A 204 -4.97 0.37 -9.36
C SER A 204 -6.30 0.02 -10.03
N PRO A 205 -6.65 0.67 -11.17
CA PRO A 205 -7.84 0.30 -11.94
C PRO A 205 -7.65 -0.99 -12.74
N ASN A 206 -6.39 -1.45 -12.91
CA ASN A 206 -6.03 -2.56 -13.77
C ASN A 206 -5.91 -3.89 -13.00
N VAL A 207 -6.78 -4.10 -12.03
CA VAL A 207 -6.81 -5.33 -11.23
C VAL A 207 -8.18 -6.01 -11.31
N ALA A 208 -8.18 -7.34 -11.22
CA ALA A 208 -9.41 -8.12 -11.28
C ALA A 208 -10.41 -7.67 -10.19
N GLU A 209 -11.70 -7.56 -10.58
CA GLU A 209 -12.81 -7.26 -9.67
C GLU A 209 -12.61 -6.02 -8.78
N ASN A 210 -11.75 -5.07 -9.22
CA ASN A 210 -11.45 -3.83 -8.49
C ASN A 210 -11.04 -4.08 -7.02
N HIS A 211 -10.36 -5.20 -6.74
CA HIS A 211 -10.08 -5.63 -5.37
C HIS A 211 -9.26 -4.60 -4.57
N GLN A 212 -8.37 -3.82 -5.21
CA GLN A 212 -7.63 -2.77 -4.49
C GLN A 212 -8.54 -1.66 -3.96
N TYR A 213 -9.59 -1.28 -4.68
CA TYR A 213 -10.57 -0.33 -4.17
C TYR A 213 -11.27 -0.88 -2.91
N HIS A 214 -11.73 -2.13 -2.98
CA HIS A 214 -12.39 -2.78 -1.83
C HIS A 214 -11.46 -2.91 -0.63
N ASN A 215 -10.19 -3.26 -0.84
CA ASN A 215 -9.18 -3.31 0.21
C ASN A 215 -8.98 -1.93 0.85
N GLY A 216 -8.78 -0.89 0.04
CA GLY A 216 -8.58 0.48 0.53
C GLY A 216 -9.78 1.01 1.32
N MET A 217 -11.00 0.66 0.89
CA MET A 217 -12.23 1.08 1.57
C MET A 217 -12.37 0.49 2.98
N VAL A 218 -11.71 -0.62 3.30
CA VAL A 218 -11.66 -1.13 4.68
C VAL A 218 -11.00 -0.10 5.60
N LEU A 219 -9.84 0.43 5.20
CA LEU A 219 -9.11 1.44 5.99
C LEU A 219 -9.86 2.79 6.02
N VAL A 220 -10.43 3.20 4.89
CA VAL A 220 -11.22 4.45 4.80
C VAL A 220 -12.44 4.42 5.73
N ASN A 221 -13.17 3.32 5.75
CA ASN A 221 -14.35 3.15 6.61
C ASN A 221 -13.99 3.14 8.11
N ASN A 222 -12.73 2.85 8.44
CA ASN A 222 -12.18 2.91 9.80
C ASN A 222 -11.41 4.20 10.08
N ASN A 223 -11.51 5.21 9.21
CA ASN A 223 -10.81 6.50 9.30
C ASN A 223 -9.27 6.40 9.35
N ALA A 224 -8.70 5.31 8.85
CA ALA A 224 -7.26 5.04 8.85
C ALA A 224 -6.55 5.43 7.54
N ALA A 225 -7.30 5.82 6.50
CA ALA A 225 -6.74 6.22 5.22
C ALA A 225 -7.65 7.20 4.46
N VAL A 226 -7.03 7.94 3.55
CA VAL A 226 -7.72 8.68 2.48
C VAL A 226 -7.58 7.88 1.18
N LEU A 227 -8.62 7.81 0.34
CA LEU A 227 -8.59 7.12 -0.93
C LEU A 227 -8.85 8.09 -2.08
N ILE A 228 -7.97 8.08 -3.08
CA ILE A 228 -8.13 8.81 -4.33
C ILE A 228 -8.13 7.79 -5.47
N GLU A 229 -9.27 7.62 -6.15
CA GLU A 229 -9.31 6.78 -7.34
C GLU A 229 -8.41 7.36 -8.45
N GLU A 230 -7.68 6.52 -9.17
CA GLU A 230 -6.72 6.97 -10.18
C GLU A 230 -7.34 7.90 -11.26
N LYS A 231 -8.63 7.73 -11.59
CA LYS A 231 -9.32 8.63 -12.52
C LYS A 231 -9.44 10.08 -12.02
N ASN A 232 -9.43 10.26 -10.68
CA ASN A 232 -9.52 11.56 -9.99
C ASN A 232 -8.14 12.06 -9.51
N LEU A 233 -7.08 11.27 -9.74
CA LEU A 233 -5.73 11.61 -9.34
C LEU A 233 -5.15 12.70 -10.24
N THR A 234 -4.94 13.87 -9.68
CA THR A 234 -4.21 14.99 -10.26
C THR A 234 -3.18 15.51 -9.27
N GLY A 235 -2.17 16.27 -9.73
CA GLY A 235 -1.23 16.93 -8.81
C GLY A 235 -1.95 17.80 -7.78
N GLU A 236 -2.97 18.54 -8.20
CA GLU A 236 -3.76 19.41 -7.32
C GLU A 236 -4.53 18.62 -6.26
N SER A 237 -5.26 17.56 -6.66
CA SER A 237 -6.03 16.74 -5.72
C SER A 237 -5.14 16.07 -4.68
N LEU A 238 -3.95 15.65 -5.10
CA LEU A 238 -2.99 15.02 -4.21
C LEU A 238 -2.34 16.01 -3.26
N CYS A 239 -1.85 17.16 -3.77
CA CYS A 239 -1.27 18.21 -2.93
C CYS A 239 -2.24 18.68 -1.86
N LYS A 240 -3.52 18.88 -2.23
CA LYS A 240 -4.56 19.26 -1.27
C LYS A 240 -4.76 18.20 -0.18
N ALA A 241 -4.84 16.92 -0.55
CA ALA A 241 -5.00 15.83 0.42
C ALA A 241 -3.79 15.72 1.35
N VAL A 242 -2.57 15.89 0.83
CA VAL A 242 -1.35 15.91 1.64
C VAL A 242 -1.36 17.12 2.58
N GLU A 243 -1.65 18.32 2.07
CA GLU A 243 -1.70 19.55 2.87
C GLU A 243 -2.69 19.43 4.04
N GLU A 244 -3.90 18.90 3.79
CA GLU A 244 -4.90 18.68 4.85
C GLU A 244 -4.41 17.72 5.95
N LEU A 245 -3.65 16.69 5.59
CA LEU A 245 -3.13 15.73 6.56
C LEU A 245 -1.93 16.29 7.33
N VAL A 246 -0.95 16.88 6.64
CA VAL A 246 0.27 17.37 7.29
C VAL A 246 0.06 18.62 8.12
N SER A 247 -0.97 19.42 7.81
CA SER A 247 -1.38 20.58 8.62
C SER A 247 -2.15 20.20 9.89
N GLN A 248 -2.54 18.94 10.04
CA GLN A 248 -3.28 18.42 11.19
C GLN A 248 -2.57 17.17 11.76
N PRO A 249 -1.46 17.35 12.53
CA PRO A 249 -0.63 16.23 12.98
C PRO A 249 -1.40 15.11 13.71
N GLN A 250 -2.49 15.43 14.40
CA GLN A 250 -3.35 14.45 15.04
C GLN A 250 -4.02 13.47 14.06
N LYS A 251 -4.21 13.85 12.80
CA LYS A 251 -4.72 12.96 11.75
C LYS A 251 -3.68 11.97 11.24
N LEU A 252 -2.40 12.25 11.48
CA LEU A 252 -1.31 11.36 11.15
C LEU A 252 -1.03 10.31 12.24
N LEU A 253 -1.66 10.47 13.41
CA LEU A 253 -1.50 9.60 14.59
C LEU A 253 -2.71 8.68 14.83
N SER A 254 -3.74 8.80 14.00
CA SER A 254 -5.02 8.07 14.16
C SER A 254 -4.97 6.68 13.55
#